data_130a47f0b1b8e7df8db144c912ddc498
#
_entry.id   130a47f0b1b8e7df8db144c912ddc498
#
_cell.length_a   1.000
_cell.length_b   1.000
_cell.length_c   1.000
_cell.angle_alpha   90.00
_cell.angle_beta   90.00
_cell.angle_gamma   90.00
#
_symmetry.space_group_name_H-M   'P 1'
#
loop_
_entity.id
_entity.type
_entity.pdbx_description
1 polymer ?
#
loop_
_entity_poly.entity_id
_entity_poly.type
_entity_poly.pdbx_seq_one_letter_code
_entity_poly.pdbx_strand_id
1 'polypeptide(L)'
;MTPLVGISVLNALPCREFTRALQPLFEAAGPLGQPLCARRPYASYSALLDEAAVLAADLPREQQIELVKAHPRIGADPATVSELSYREQGYAAEEPDELAGVYEQLRELNRQYEERFGFRFVVFVNRRPKSAIVDVLRQRLSGSPDEELRTALHDMLEIARDRLRTLS
;
A
#
# COMPACT_ATOMS: atom_id res chain seq x y z
N MET A 1 9.68 -14.52 -4.88
CA MET A 1 9.63 -13.05 -5.03
C MET A 1 10.04 -12.71 -6.46
N THR A 2 9.21 -12.01 -7.23
CA THR A 2 9.56 -11.61 -8.61
C THR A 2 10.41 -10.34 -8.55
N PRO A 3 11.66 -10.37 -9.01
CA PRO A 3 12.51 -9.19 -9.01
C PRO A 3 11.95 -8.13 -9.97
N LEU A 4 12.24 -6.86 -9.70
CA LEU A 4 11.90 -5.78 -10.61
C LEU A 4 12.77 -5.89 -11.89
N VAL A 5 12.15 -5.64 -13.05
CA VAL A 5 12.90 -5.53 -14.30
C VAL A 5 13.74 -4.25 -14.31
N GLY A 6 14.84 -4.21 -15.06
CA GLY A 6 15.63 -2.98 -15.21
C GLY A 6 14.77 -1.82 -15.72
N ILE A 7 15.04 -0.59 -15.28
CA ILE A 7 14.22 0.58 -15.63
C ILE A 7 14.15 0.84 -17.14
N SER A 8 15.22 0.57 -17.87
CA SER A 8 15.26 0.67 -19.34
C SER A 8 14.31 -0.34 -20.01
N VAL A 9 14.27 -1.56 -19.47
CA VAL A 9 13.33 -2.60 -19.92
C VAL A 9 11.91 -2.17 -19.62
N LEU A 10 11.63 -1.73 -18.39
CA LEU A 10 10.31 -1.22 -17.98
C LEU A 10 9.81 -0.13 -18.94
N ASN A 11 10.67 0.84 -19.25
CA ASN A 11 10.32 1.94 -20.16
C ASN A 11 9.94 1.47 -21.57
N ALA A 12 10.43 0.33 -22.03
CA ALA A 12 10.18 -0.21 -23.37
C ALA A 12 8.95 -1.12 -23.43
N LEU A 13 8.38 -1.54 -22.29
CA LEU A 13 7.24 -2.47 -22.27
C LEU A 13 5.96 -1.83 -22.85
N PRO A 14 5.09 -2.62 -23.52
CA PRO A 14 3.72 -2.19 -23.77
C PRO A 14 2.99 -1.80 -22.48
N CYS A 15 2.06 -0.84 -22.51
CA CYS A 15 1.43 -0.29 -21.30
C CYS A 15 0.80 -1.36 -20.39
N ARG A 16 0.20 -2.41 -20.96
CA ARG A 16 -0.36 -3.52 -20.18
C ARG A 16 0.70 -4.27 -19.38
N GLU A 17 1.84 -4.54 -20.02
CA GLU A 17 2.97 -5.24 -19.39
C GLU A 17 3.70 -4.34 -18.40
N PHE A 18 3.85 -3.06 -18.73
CA PHE A 18 4.35 -2.02 -17.82
C PHE A 18 3.54 -2.00 -16.53
N THR A 19 2.22 -1.89 -16.62
CA THR A 19 1.33 -1.87 -15.44
C THR A 19 1.46 -3.16 -14.62
N ARG A 20 1.56 -4.32 -15.28
CA ARG A 20 1.77 -5.60 -14.60
C ARG A 20 3.12 -5.65 -13.89
N ALA A 21 4.18 -5.12 -14.49
CA ALA A 21 5.51 -5.09 -13.91
C ALA A 21 5.61 -4.20 -12.64
N LEU A 22 4.65 -3.30 -12.43
CA LEU A 22 4.55 -2.46 -11.23
C LEU A 22 3.83 -3.14 -10.05
N GLN A 23 3.19 -4.30 -10.25
CA GLN A 23 2.44 -4.99 -9.17
C GLN A 23 3.27 -5.25 -7.91
N PRO A 24 4.56 -5.64 -7.98
CA PRO A 24 5.37 -5.80 -6.77
C PRO A 24 5.46 -4.53 -5.92
N LEU A 25 5.36 -3.36 -6.50
CA LEU A 25 5.42 -2.07 -5.80
C LEU A 25 4.06 -1.65 -5.23
N PHE A 26 2.98 -1.83 -6.00
CA PHE A 26 1.68 -1.22 -5.70
C PHE A 26 0.55 -2.22 -5.37
N GLU A 27 0.83 -3.52 -5.22
CA GLU A 27 -0.19 -4.61 -5.16
C GLU A 27 -1.03 -4.69 -6.43
N ALA A 28 -1.71 -3.61 -6.78
CA ALA A 28 -2.35 -3.41 -8.06
C ALA A 28 -2.12 -1.96 -8.52
N ALA A 29 -1.46 -1.78 -9.64
CA ALA A 29 -1.19 -0.45 -10.17
C ALA A 29 -2.47 0.27 -10.67
N GLY A 30 -3.58 -0.46 -10.85
CA GLY A 30 -4.93 0.05 -11.10
C GLY A 30 -4.98 1.39 -11.84
N PRO A 31 -5.58 2.41 -11.23
CA PRO A 31 -5.70 3.75 -11.82
C PRO A 31 -4.39 4.46 -12.15
N LEU A 32 -3.25 4.06 -11.53
CA LEU A 32 -1.94 4.67 -11.82
C LEU A 32 -1.27 4.08 -13.07
N GLY A 33 -1.63 2.88 -13.49
CA GLY A 33 -0.90 2.16 -14.53
C GLY A 33 -0.85 2.90 -15.87
N GLN A 34 -1.97 3.37 -16.37
CA GLN A 34 -2.06 4.12 -17.64
C GLN A 34 -1.41 5.51 -17.55
N PRO A 35 -1.70 6.35 -16.53
CA PRO A 35 -1.03 7.64 -16.38
C PRO A 35 0.49 7.51 -16.28
N LEU A 36 1.02 6.57 -15.50
CA LEU A 36 2.45 6.32 -15.40
C LEU A 36 3.03 5.84 -16.74
N CYS A 37 2.34 4.97 -17.46
CA CYS A 37 2.77 4.53 -18.78
C CYS A 37 2.91 5.71 -19.75
N ALA A 38 2.00 6.66 -19.71
CA ALA A 38 1.99 7.84 -20.59
C ALA A 38 3.13 8.84 -20.29
N ARG A 39 3.67 8.81 -19.07
CA ARG A 39 4.71 9.74 -18.61
C ARG A 39 6.14 9.24 -18.76
N ARG A 40 6.33 8.07 -19.40
CA ARG A 40 7.66 7.53 -19.72
C ARG A 40 8.45 8.41 -20.69
N PRO A 41 9.80 8.34 -20.70
CA PRO A 41 10.64 7.42 -19.92
C PRO A 41 10.96 7.93 -18.52
N TYR A 42 11.22 6.99 -17.59
CA TYR A 42 11.71 7.28 -16.24
C TYR A 42 13.21 7.00 -16.15
N ALA A 43 13.94 7.88 -15.47
CA ALA A 43 15.36 7.70 -15.21
C ALA A 43 15.66 6.59 -14.19
N SER A 44 14.73 6.37 -13.24
CA SER A 44 14.83 5.38 -12.17
C SER A 44 13.45 5.02 -11.63
N TYR A 45 13.38 3.94 -10.83
CA TYR A 45 12.17 3.61 -10.07
C TYR A 45 11.83 4.68 -9.02
N SER A 46 12.84 5.37 -8.45
CA SER A 46 12.59 6.49 -7.55
C SER A 46 11.84 7.61 -8.26
N ALA A 47 12.30 8.02 -9.46
CA ALA A 47 11.61 9.03 -10.26
C ALA A 47 10.18 8.59 -10.65
N LEU A 48 9.96 7.32 -10.92
CA LEU A 48 8.64 6.77 -11.18
C LEU A 48 7.74 6.86 -9.94
N LEU A 49 8.26 6.56 -8.74
CA LEU A 49 7.50 6.66 -7.48
C LEU A 49 7.17 8.11 -7.11
N ASP A 50 8.08 9.05 -7.41
CA ASP A 50 7.83 10.47 -7.19
C ASP A 50 6.70 10.98 -8.12
N GLU A 51 6.71 10.55 -9.38
CA GLU A 51 5.62 10.84 -10.32
C GLU A 51 4.30 10.15 -9.91
N ALA A 52 4.37 8.91 -9.40
CA ALA A 52 3.20 8.21 -8.89
C ALA A 52 2.55 8.95 -7.71
N ALA A 53 3.34 9.60 -6.86
CA ALA A 53 2.83 10.42 -5.75
C ALA A 53 2.02 11.61 -6.25
N VAL A 54 2.53 12.32 -7.27
CA VAL A 54 1.82 13.45 -7.89
C VAL A 54 0.52 12.97 -8.53
N LEU A 55 0.61 11.92 -9.36
CA LEU A 55 -0.56 11.37 -10.05
C LEU A 55 -1.62 10.87 -9.07
N ALA A 56 -1.24 10.16 -8.01
CA ALA A 56 -2.18 9.66 -7.01
C ALA A 56 -2.95 10.79 -6.31
N ALA A 57 -2.27 11.91 -6.03
CA ALA A 57 -2.91 13.08 -5.43
C ALA A 57 -3.92 13.76 -6.37
N ASP A 58 -3.66 13.72 -7.67
CA ASP A 58 -4.48 14.37 -8.71
C ASP A 58 -5.62 13.47 -9.24
N LEU A 59 -5.65 12.19 -8.89
CA LEU A 59 -6.73 11.30 -9.31
C LEU A 59 -8.09 11.73 -8.75
N PRO A 60 -9.19 11.48 -9.49
CA PRO A 60 -10.54 11.57 -8.93
C PRO A 60 -10.66 10.73 -7.64
N ARG A 61 -11.43 11.22 -6.66
CA ARG A 61 -11.60 10.59 -5.34
C ARG A 61 -11.92 9.09 -5.41
N GLU A 62 -12.78 8.70 -6.34
CA GLU A 62 -13.16 7.29 -6.52
C GLU A 62 -11.97 6.42 -6.90
N GLN A 63 -11.08 6.91 -7.76
CA GLN A 63 -9.86 6.22 -8.17
C GLN A 63 -8.81 6.20 -7.06
N GLN A 64 -8.75 7.26 -6.24
CA GLN A 64 -7.92 7.25 -5.02
C GLN A 64 -8.36 6.16 -4.05
N ILE A 65 -9.68 6.03 -3.83
CA ILE A 65 -10.26 4.97 -2.99
C ILE A 65 -9.99 3.58 -3.58
N GLU A 66 -10.05 3.41 -4.89
CA GLU A 66 -9.70 2.16 -5.57
C GLU A 66 -8.26 1.75 -5.30
N LEU A 67 -7.31 2.68 -5.39
CA LEU A 67 -5.89 2.43 -5.06
C LEU A 67 -5.72 1.97 -3.62
N VAL A 68 -6.35 2.66 -2.68
CA VAL A 68 -6.26 2.32 -1.25
C VAL A 68 -6.88 0.94 -0.98
N LYS A 69 -8.00 0.61 -1.63
CA LYS A 69 -8.67 -0.69 -1.49
C LYS A 69 -7.89 -1.87 -2.07
N ALA A 70 -6.92 -1.63 -2.94
CA ALA A 70 -6.05 -2.68 -3.48
C ALA A 70 -5.11 -3.28 -2.41
N HIS A 71 -4.77 -2.53 -1.36
CA HIS A 71 -3.91 -3.01 -0.28
C HIS A 71 -4.68 -3.96 0.66
N PRO A 72 -4.04 -5.03 1.18
CA PRO A 72 -4.65 -5.88 2.19
C PRO A 72 -4.88 -5.12 3.50
N ARG A 73 -5.89 -5.53 4.27
CA ARG A 73 -6.10 -5.00 5.62
C ARG A 73 -4.93 -5.36 6.51
N ILE A 74 -4.51 -4.44 7.38
CA ILE A 74 -3.58 -4.78 8.45
C ILE A 74 -4.23 -5.80 9.40
N GLY A 75 -3.51 -6.87 9.76
CA GLY A 75 -4.08 -7.96 10.55
C GLY A 75 -5.01 -8.89 9.77
N ALA A 76 -5.01 -8.85 8.43
CA ALA A 76 -5.69 -9.84 7.59
C ALA A 76 -5.11 -11.24 7.82
N ASP A 77 -5.87 -12.29 7.44
CA ASP A 77 -5.36 -13.66 7.53
C ASP A 77 -4.03 -13.78 6.74
N PRO A 78 -2.94 -14.21 7.40
CA PRO A 78 -1.63 -14.36 6.77
C PRO A 78 -1.65 -15.20 5.48
N ALA A 79 -2.56 -16.17 5.37
CA ALA A 79 -2.71 -17.01 4.20
C ALA A 79 -3.32 -16.27 2.98
N THR A 80 -3.89 -15.08 3.18
CA THR A 80 -4.59 -14.32 2.14
C THR A 80 -3.82 -13.11 1.63
N VAL A 81 -2.68 -12.79 2.24
CA VAL A 81 -1.85 -11.64 1.87
C VAL A 81 -0.70 -12.03 0.96
N SER A 82 -0.19 -11.10 0.16
CA SER A 82 1.01 -11.33 -0.64
C SER A 82 2.22 -11.59 0.26
N GLU A 83 3.26 -12.25 -0.28
CA GLU A 83 4.52 -12.49 0.45
C GLU A 83 5.14 -11.18 0.96
N LEU A 84 5.06 -10.12 0.17
CA LEU A 84 5.56 -8.80 0.56
C LEU A 84 4.75 -8.22 1.71
N SER A 85 3.42 -8.22 1.62
CA SER A 85 2.54 -7.76 2.68
C SER A 85 2.68 -8.58 3.96
N TYR A 86 2.90 -9.90 3.85
CA TYR A 86 3.19 -10.76 5.00
C TYR A 86 4.42 -10.28 5.77
N ARG A 87 5.51 -9.97 5.05
CA ARG A 87 6.76 -9.49 5.65
C ARG A 87 6.62 -8.07 6.20
N GLU A 88 5.97 -7.17 5.47
CA GLU A 88 5.74 -5.77 5.86
C GLU A 88 4.87 -5.67 7.11
N GLN A 89 3.87 -6.52 7.24
CA GLN A 89 3.02 -6.59 8.42
C GLN A 89 3.66 -7.30 9.60
N GLY A 90 4.87 -7.86 9.45
CA GLY A 90 5.66 -8.42 10.54
C GLY A 90 5.20 -9.81 11.04
N TYR A 91 4.39 -10.55 10.26
CA TYR A 91 3.89 -11.87 10.67
C TYR A 91 4.98 -12.90 10.99
N ALA A 92 6.19 -12.74 10.42
CA ALA A 92 7.30 -13.66 10.65
C ALA A 92 7.98 -13.52 12.03
N ALA A 93 7.71 -12.41 12.75
CA ALA A 93 8.42 -12.06 13.98
C ALA A 93 7.57 -12.17 15.26
N GLU A 94 6.35 -12.70 15.16
CA GLU A 94 5.36 -12.64 16.23
C GLU A 94 5.07 -14.01 16.87
N GLU A 95 5.02 -14.04 18.21
CA GLU A 95 4.58 -15.21 18.98
C GLU A 95 3.04 -15.31 18.96
N PRO A 96 2.45 -16.49 18.69
CA PRO A 96 1.01 -16.63 18.43
C PRO A 96 0.08 -16.27 19.59
N ASP A 97 0.50 -16.50 20.83
CA ASP A 97 -0.40 -16.42 22.00
C ASP A 97 -0.63 -15.00 22.54
N GLU A 98 0.32 -14.08 22.33
CA GLU A 98 0.16 -12.68 22.78
C GLU A 98 -0.68 -11.83 21.83
N LEU A 99 -0.93 -12.31 20.64
CA LEU A 99 -1.47 -11.53 19.53
C LEU A 99 -2.97 -11.72 19.27
N ALA A 100 -3.61 -12.75 19.82
CA ALA A 100 -5.03 -13.04 19.54
C ALA A 100 -5.93 -11.82 19.84
N GLY A 101 -5.72 -11.15 20.99
CA GLY A 101 -6.44 -9.95 21.37
C GLY A 101 -6.12 -8.73 20.50
N VAL A 102 -4.87 -8.61 20.03
CA VAL A 102 -4.45 -7.52 19.11
C VAL A 102 -5.09 -7.70 17.73
N TYR A 103 -5.14 -8.91 17.22
CA TYR A 103 -5.82 -9.20 15.94
C TYR A 103 -7.32 -8.95 16.00
N GLU A 104 -7.97 -9.28 17.11
CA GLU A 104 -9.40 -8.99 17.30
C GLU A 104 -9.65 -7.47 17.32
N GLN A 105 -8.82 -6.72 18.04
CA GLN A 105 -8.88 -5.26 18.05
C GLN A 105 -8.67 -4.67 16.65
N LEU A 106 -7.67 -5.15 15.90
CA LEU A 106 -7.43 -4.69 14.53
C LEU A 106 -8.61 -4.97 13.61
N ARG A 107 -9.25 -6.15 13.72
CA ARG A 107 -10.44 -6.47 12.92
C ARG A 107 -11.60 -5.53 13.21
N GLU A 108 -11.89 -5.30 14.48
CA GLU A 108 -12.99 -4.42 14.88
C GLU A 108 -12.71 -2.96 14.49
N LEU A 109 -11.51 -2.45 14.71
CA LEU A 109 -11.13 -1.09 14.34
C LEU A 109 -11.09 -0.89 12.82
N ASN A 110 -10.64 -1.88 12.04
CA ASN A 110 -10.72 -1.84 10.57
C ASN A 110 -12.17 -1.75 10.10
N ARG A 111 -13.09 -2.51 10.72
CA ARG A 111 -14.52 -2.46 10.41
C ARG A 111 -15.06 -1.06 10.66
N GLN A 112 -14.83 -0.48 11.86
CA GLN A 112 -15.24 0.88 12.22
C GLN A 112 -14.67 1.93 11.26
N TYR A 113 -13.40 1.80 10.89
CA TYR A 113 -12.72 2.70 9.96
C TYR A 113 -13.38 2.66 8.58
N GLU A 114 -13.61 1.47 8.05
CA GLU A 114 -14.24 1.29 6.73
C GLU A 114 -15.69 1.77 6.71
N GLU A 115 -16.44 1.54 7.80
CA GLU A 115 -17.81 2.06 7.94
C GLU A 115 -17.84 3.60 8.00
N ARG A 116 -16.88 4.20 8.70
CA ARG A 116 -16.79 5.65 8.85
C ARG A 116 -16.34 6.35 7.58
N PHE A 117 -15.32 5.84 6.92
CA PHE A 117 -14.63 6.55 5.82
C PHE A 117 -14.97 5.99 4.43
N GLY A 118 -15.50 4.78 4.31
CA GLY A 118 -15.86 4.13 3.06
C GLY A 118 -14.67 3.52 2.30
N PHE A 119 -13.46 3.49 2.90
CA PHE A 119 -12.26 2.89 2.33
C PHE A 119 -11.39 2.23 3.41
N ARG A 120 -10.43 1.41 2.97
CA ARG A 120 -9.53 0.67 3.88
C ARG A 120 -8.57 1.58 4.62
N PHE A 121 -8.28 1.22 5.86
CA PHE A 121 -7.14 1.73 6.59
C PHE A 121 -5.85 1.20 5.95
N VAL A 122 -5.01 2.09 5.48
CA VAL A 122 -3.66 1.80 5.00
C VAL A 122 -2.67 2.53 5.90
N VAL A 123 -1.63 1.82 6.33
CA VAL A 123 -0.57 2.34 7.18
C VAL A 123 0.77 1.75 6.75
N PHE A 124 1.78 2.60 6.63
CA PHE A 124 3.16 2.13 6.51
C PHE A 124 3.63 1.62 7.88
N VAL A 125 3.70 0.30 8.06
CA VAL A 125 4.00 -0.33 9.36
C VAL A 125 5.40 0.04 9.86
N ASN A 126 6.38 0.11 8.98
CA ASN A 126 7.76 0.50 9.30
C ASN A 126 8.30 -0.24 10.54
N ARG A 127 8.13 -1.57 10.57
CA ARG A 127 8.59 -2.46 11.65
C ARG A 127 8.00 -2.17 13.03
N ARG A 128 6.96 -1.34 13.14
CA ARG A 128 6.25 -1.11 14.40
C ARG A 128 5.47 -2.38 14.79
N PRO A 129 5.38 -2.71 16.08
CA PRO A 129 4.56 -3.83 16.54
C PRO A 129 3.08 -3.56 16.28
N LYS A 130 2.29 -4.61 16.10
CA LYS A 130 0.84 -4.49 15.81
C LYS A 130 0.06 -3.76 16.90
N SER A 131 0.49 -3.87 18.17
CA SER A 131 -0.09 -3.09 19.27
C SER A 131 0.03 -1.58 19.03
N ALA A 132 1.19 -1.10 18.56
CA ALA A 132 1.37 0.31 18.20
C ALA A 132 0.50 0.71 16.98
N ILE A 133 0.25 -0.21 16.05
CA ILE A 133 -0.66 0.05 14.93
C ILE A 133 -2.12 0.16 15.38
N VAL A 134 -2.54 -0.59 16.41
CA VAL A 134 -3.85 -0.43 17.04
C VAL A 134 -4.05 1.01 17.54
N ASP A 135 -3.04 1.58 18.19
CA ASP A 135 -3.12 2.94 18.70
C ASP A 135 -3.18 3.99 17.58
N VAL A 136 -2.39 3.79 16.52
CA VAL A 136 -2.45 4.63 15.31
C VAL A 136 -3.86 4.58 14.69
N LEU A 137 -4.43 3.39 14.56
CA LEU A 137 -5.76 3.22 13.97
C LEU A 137 -6.85 3.89 14.81
N ARG A 138 -6.78 3.76 16.15
CA ARG A 138 -7.68 4.49 17.07
C ARG A 138 -7.59 5.99 16.89
N GLN A 139 -6.37 6.53 16.81
CA GLN A 139 -6.16 7.96 16.61
C GLN A 139 -6.73 8.43 15.27
N ARG A 140 -6.47 7.68 14.20
CA ARG A 140 -6.92 8.03 12.85
C ARG A 140 -8.44 7.94 12.67
N LEU A 141 -9.14 7.16 13.49
CA LEU A 141 -10.61 7.16 13.52
C LEU A 141 -11.22 8.52 13.85
N SER A 142 -10.50 9.43 14.51
CA SER A 142 -10.98 10.79 14.80
C SER A 142 -10.74 11.81 13.67
N GLY A 143 -10.01 11.43 12.62
CA GLY A 143 -9.68 12.29 11.49
C GLY A 143 -10.88 12.63 10.59
N SER A 144 -10.65 13.52 9.62
CA SER A 144 -11.63 13.80 8.58
C SER A 144 -11.41 12.84 7.37
N PRO A 145 -12.47 12.53 6.59
CA PRO A 145 -12.36 11.62 5.44
C PRO A 145 -11.31 12.05 4.40
N ASP A 146 -11.12 13.35 4.21
CA ASP A 146 -10.16 13.86 3.23
C ASP A 146 -8.72 13.79 3.72
N GLU A 147 -8.48 14.05 5.01
CA GLU A 147 -7.17 13.87 5.63
C GLU A 147 -6.78 12.41 5.66
N GLU A 148 -7.71 11.52 6.01
CA GLU A 148 -7.47 10.08 6.07
C GLU A 148 -7.16 9.49 4.69
N LEU A 149 -7.85 9.94 3.63
CA LEU A 149 -7.57 9.49 2.27
C LEU A 149 -6.17 9.94 1.82
N ARG A 150 -5.79 11.20 2.09
CA ARG A 150 -4.44 11.71 1.80
C ARG A 150 -3.36 10.92 2.55
N THR A 151 -3.60 10.65 3.83
CA THR A 151 -2.67 9.85 4.65
C THR A 151 -2.56 8.42 4.13
N ALA A 152 -3.66 7.80 3.73
CA ALA A 152 -3.65 6.46 3.16
C ALA A 152 -2.85 6.39 1.85
N LEU A 153 -3.01 7.37 0.95
CA LEU A 153 -2.24 7.48 -0.28
C LEU A 153 -0.75 7.70 0.00
N HIS A 154 -0.41 8.56 0.95
CA HIS A 154 0.97 8.77 1.38
C HIS A 154 1.59 7.49 1.90
N ASP A 155 0.93 6.79 2.81
CA ASP A 155 1.42 5.54 3.39
C ASP A 155 1.57 4.44 2.32
N MET A 156 0.67 4.39 1.34
CA MET A 156 0.77 3.50 0.18
C MET A 156 2.08 3.75 -0.61
N LEU A 157 2.44 5.01 -0.82
CA LEU A 157 3.68 5.37 -1.52
C LEU A 157 4.92 5.04 -0.66
N GLU A 158 4.86 5.22 0.65
CA GLU A 158 5.95 4.82 1.56
C GLU A 158 6.16 3.30 1.57
N ILE A 159 5.09 2.51 1.52
CA ILE A 159 5.15 1.06 1.32
C ILE A 159 5.85 0.74 -0.01
N ALA A 160 5.47 1.40 -1.10
CA ALA A 160 6.10 1.17 -2.41
C ALA A 160 7.59 1.53 -2.42
N ARG A 161 8.00 2.61 -1.72
CA ARG A 161 9.41 2.97 -1.55
C ARG A 161 10.19 1.96 -0.72
N ASP A 162 9.58 1.41 0.32
CA ASP A 162 10.20 0.37 1.14
C ASP A 162 10.37 -0.94 0.37
N ARG A 163 9.37 -1.32 -0.42
CA ARG A 163 9.44 -2.46 -1.35
C ARG A 163 10.57 -2.27 -2.38
N LEU A 164 10.70 -1.07 -2.95
CA LEU A 164 11.78 -0.77 -3.88
C LEU A 164 13.15 -1.05 -3.24
N ARG A 165 13.39 -0.60 -2.00
CA ARG A 165 14.64 -0.87 -1.27
C ARG A 165 14.91 -2.36 -1.04
N THR A 166 13.87 -3.16 -0.98
CA THR A 166 13.97 -4.61 -0.73
C THR A 166 14.14 -5.42 -2.02
N LEU A 167 13.64 -4.89 -3.15
CA LEU A 167 13.61 -5.56 -4.45
C LEU A 167 14.74 -5.12 -5.40
N SER A 168 15.52 -4.08 -5.01
CA SER A 168 16.62 -3.49 -5.80
C SER A 168 17.93 -4.23 -5.64
#